data_8ece90430e055afcddf51f39b3308e83
#
_entry.id   8ece90430e055afcddf51f39b3308e83
#
_cell.length_a   1.000
_cell.length_b   1.000
_cell.length_c   1.000
_cell.angle_alpha   90.00
_cell.angle_beta   90.00
_cell.angle_gamma   90.00
#
_symmetry.space_group_name_H-M   'P 1'
#
loop_
_entity.id
_entity.type
_entity.pdbx_description
1 polymer ?
#
loop_
_entity_poly.entity_id
_entity_poly.type
_entity_poly.pdbx_seq_one_letter_code
_entity_poly.pdbx_strand_id
1 'polypeptide(L)'
;MTDEFIGSNETYGLVCAHHHLYSTLARGMPAPVSQPDNFEEILKMVWWRLDRALDLESIKWSAMLGALEAVERGCTAIVDHHESPEAIEGSLSVIAEACETVGIRVLCSYGVTDRHGPDGAKKGLDENRRFLEEGGLGMVGLHASFTCEDETIESAVEIAESFDVGVHVHVAEGAVDASAVSRLKDYSKDNWLIIHGVHLEDNHGLKGTLVHNPRSNMNNSVGYANPVRFNNEIALGTDGIGADMLEEFRLAYARHRESDIAASPETAWGWLTNGYRIIPEAMNDRVVWNYPNMDPWELAFSTGVNPIEVMVEQEIIWANGTSTRVDANEIRAKAAEQAKKVHARLAEIV
;
A
#
# COMPACT_ATOMS: atom_id res chain seq x y z
N MET A 1 -7.53 -19.19 17.71
CA MET A 1 -7.08 -18.72 19.05
C MET A 1 -8.12 -17.73 19.52
N THR A 2 -8.71 -17.95 20.65
CA THR A 2 -9.89 -17.23 21.15
C THR A 2 -9.49 -15.85 21.64
N ASP A 3 -10.29 -14.84 21.27
CA ASP A 3 -10.21 -13.40 21.55
C ASP A 3 -10.22 -13.01 23.05
N GLU A 4 -9.59 -13.77 23.94
CA GLU A 4 -9.65 -13.58 25.39
C GLU A 4 -8.82 -12.41 25.95
N PHE A 5 -8.09 -11.65 25.08
CA PHE A 5 -7.16 -10.61 25.54
C PHE A 5 -7.38 -9.21 24.97
N ILE A 6 -8.42 -8.99 24.15
CA ILE A 6 -8.71 -7.68 23.58
C ILE A 6 -9.97 -7.11 24.24
N GLY A 7 -9.83 -5.92 24.84
CA GLY A 7 -10.96 -5.17 25.42
C GLY A 7 -11.90 -4.66 24.32
N SER A 8 -13.10 -4.27 24.69
CA SER A 8 -14.11 -3.77 23.72
C SER A 8 -13.63 -2.54 22.92
N ASN A 9 -12.71 -1.76 23.49
CA ASN A 9 -12.11 -0.57 22.86
C ASN A 9 -10.71 -0.84 22.30
N GLU A 10 -10.37 -2.09 22.03
CA GLU A 10 -9.05 -2.49 21.57
C GLU A 10 -9.14 -3.29 20.28
N THR A 11 -8.07 -3.22 19.48
CA THR A 11 -7.84 -4.09 18.33
C THR A 11 -6.39 -4.57 18.32
N TYR A 12 -6.11 -5.60 17.54
CA TYR A 12 -4.76 -5.81 17.03
C TYR A 12 -4.30 -4.63 16.20
N GLY A 13 -3.00 -4.55 15.90
CA GLY A 13 -2.47 -3.54 15.01
C GLY A 13 -3.09 -3.64 13.61
N LEU A 14 -3.55 -2.54 13.03
CA LEU A 14 -4.12 -2.57 11.69
C LEU A 14 -3.02 -2.75 10.63
N VAL A 15 -3.35 -3.48 9.56
CA VAL A 15 -2.45 -3.72 8.42
C VAL A 15 -2.97 -2.99 7.20
N CYS A 16 -2.14 -2.14 6.60
CA CYS A 16 -2.39 -1.59 5.28
C CYS A 16 -1.79 -2.55 4.23
N ALA A 17 -2.63 -3.30 3.53
CA ALA A 17 -2.20 -4.40 2.65
C ALA A 17 -1.63 -3.93 1.29
N HIS A 18 -1.69 -2.64 0.98
CA HIS A 18 -1.06 -2.01 -0.17
C HIS A 18 -0.97 -0.51 0.03
N HIS A 19 0.23 0.03 -0.13
CA HIS A 19 0.53 1.45 0.00
C HIS A 19 1.70 1.86 -0.89
N HIS A 20 1.80 3.17 -1.13
CA HIS A 20 2.94 3.82 -1.78
C HIS A 20 3.49 4.91 -0.86
N LEU A 21 4.39 4.55 0.05
CA LEU A 21 4.96 5.49 1.03
C LEU A 21 5.64 6.70 0.37
N TYR A 22 6.22 6.53 -0.82
CA TYR A 22 6.84 7.63 -1.56
C TYR A 22 5.85 8.73 -1.96
N SER A 23 4.55 8.42 -2.08
CA SER A 23 3.51 9.36 -2.48
C SER A 23 3.05 10.30 -1.36
N THR A 24 3.51 10.11 -0.12
CA THR A 24 3.12 10.95 1.03
C THR A 24 3.43 12.43 0.77
N LEU A 25 4.52 12.73 0.06
CA LEU A 25 4.93 14.09 -0.32
C LEU A 25 4.17 14.66 -1.54
N ALA A 26 3.31 13.87 -2.18
CA ALA A 26 2.50 14.34 -3.31
C ALA A 26 1.41 15.37 -2.91
N ARG A 27 1.06 15.40 -1.63
CA ARG A 27 0.07 16.37 -1.12
C ARG A 27 0.53 17.82 -1.36
N GLY A 28 -0.30 18.57 -2.11
CA GLY A 28 0.02 19.94 -2.48
C GLY A 28 0.96 20.09 -3.67
N MET A 29 1.32 19.00 -4.38
CA MET A 29 2.09 19.09 -5.62
C MET A 29 1.36 19.89 -6.69
N PRO A 30 2.08 20.53 -7.63
CA PRO A 30 1.48 21.25 -8.74
C PRO A 30 0.54 20.35 -9.55
N ALA A 31 -0.63 20.88 -9.90
CA ALA A 31 -1.54 20.20 -10.80
C ALA A 31 -0.87 19.93 -12.16
N PRO A 32 -1.28 18.87 -12.89
CA PRO A 32 -0.80 18.62 -14.23
C PRO A 32 -1.14 19.79 -15.17
N VAL A 33 -0.35 19.96 -16.25
CA VAL A 33 -0.49 21.07 -17.21
C VAL A 33 -1.83 21.07 -17.95
N SER A 34 -2.47 19.92 -18.06
CA SER A 34 -3.82 19.74 -18.60
C SER A 34 -4.58 18.74 -17.74
N GLN A 35 -5.90 18.75 -17.86
CA GLN A 35 -6.73 17.78 -17.17
C GLN A 35 -6.60 16.42 -17.87
N PRO A 36 -6.31 15.32 -17.13
CA PRO A 36 -6.33 13.98 -17.70
C PRO A 36 -7.74 13.58 -18.13
N ASP A 37 -7.86 12.92 -19.27
CA ASP A 37 -9.14 12.44 -19.82
C ASP A 37 -9.42 10.96 -19.47
N ASN A 38 -8.41 10.23 -19.02
CA ASN A 38 -8.50 8.81 -18.67
C ASN A 38 -7.42 8.41 -17.63
N PHE A 39 -7.53 7.17 -17.13
CA PHE A 39 -6.61 6.66 -16.11
C PHE A 39 -5.14 6.61 -16.57
N GLU A 40 -4.87 6.22 -17.81
CA GLU A 40 -3.49 6.16 -18.34
C GLU A 40 -2.85 7.55 -18.37
N GLU A 41 -3.63 8.58 -18.65
CA GLU A 41 -3.15 9.96 -18.57
C GLU A 41 -2.91 10.41 -17.13
N ILE A 42 -3.72 9.97 -16.16
CA ILE A 42 -3.44 10.19 -14.73
C ILE A 42 -2.08 9.59 -14.37
N LEU A 43 -1.80 8.36 -14.79
CA LEU A 43 -0.50 7.73 -14.57
C LEU A 43 0.63 8.57 -15.16
N LYS A 44 0.54 8.92 -16.45
CA LYS A 44 1.60 9.66 -17.18
C LYS A 44 1.82 11.08 -16.66
N MET A 45 0.74 11.79 -16.35
CA MET A 45 0.79 13.21 -16.04
C MET A 45 1.00 13.49 -14.55
N VAL A 46 0.72 12.51 -13.68
CA VAL A 46 0.78 12.67 -12.22
C VAL A 46 1.80 11.69 -11.63
N TRP A 47 1.49 10.39 -11.60
CA TRP A 47 2.25 9.42 -10.82
C TRP A 47 3.63 9.12 -11.40
N TRP A 48 3.74 8.83 -12.69
CA TRP A 48 5.04 8.53 -13.33
C TRP A 48 5.99 9.73 -13.37
N ARG A 49 5.45 10.95 -13.25
CA ARG A 49 6.29 12.13 -13.05
C ARG A 49 6.79 12.24 -11.62
N LEU A 50 5.93 11.91 -10.64
CA LEU A 50 6.34 11.87 -9.23
C LEU A 50 7.47 10.87 -9.02
N ASP A 51 7.36 9.66 -9.57
CA ASP A 51 8.37 8.60 -9.47
C ASP A 51 9.75 9.12 -9.88
N ARG A 52 9.82 9.90 -10.96
CA ARG A 52 11.06 10.49 -11.50
C ARG A 52 11.60 11.69 -10.71
N ALA A 53 10.79 12.26 -9.83
CA ALA A 53 11.19 13.42 -9.04
C ALA A 53 11.85 13.05 -7.70
N LEU A 54 11.92 11.75 -7.38
CA LEU A 54 12.40 11.25 -6.09
C LEU A 54 13.91 11.08 -6.06
N ASP A 55 14.49 11.32 -4.89
CA ASP A 55 15.82 10.91 -4.48
C ASP A 55 15.76 10.19 -3.12
N LEU A 56 16.83 9.53 -2.69
CA LEU A 56 16.84 8.75 -1.45
C LEU A 56 16.46 9.59 -0.22
N GLU A 57 16.80 10.87 -0.20
CA GLU A 57 16.46 11.77 0.92
C GLU A 57 14.96 12.07 0.95
N SER A 58 14.34 12.35 -0.19
CA SER A 58 12.89 12.54 -0.28
C SER A 58 12.11 11.25 0.00
N ILE A 59 12.61 10.10 -0.45
CA ILE A 59 12.06 8.78 -0.14
C ILE A 59 12.05 8.55 1.38
N LYS A 60 13.19 8.79 2.05
CA LYS A 60 13.30 8.67 3.51
C LYS A 60 12.23 9.47 4.25
N TRP A 61 12.15 10.77 3.97
CA TRP A 61 11.21 11.64 4.70
C TRP A 61 9.75 11.43 4.31
N SER A 62 9.49 10.97 3.08
CA SER A 62 8.18 10.51 2.67
C SER A 62 7.74 9.27 3.47
N ALA A 63 8.62 8.27 3.57
CA ALA A 63 8.36 7.06 4.33
C ALA A 63 8.21 7.35 5.83
N MET A 64 9.08 8.19 6.43
CA MET A 64 8.94 8.58 7.83
C MET A 64 7.61 9.28 8.12
N LEU A 65 7.18 10.20 7.25
CA LEU A 65 5.90 10.90 7.41
C LEU A 65 4.73 9.94 7.23
N GLY A 66 4.74 9.10 6.19
CA GLY A 66 3.69 8.11 5.93
C GLY A 66 3.57 7.09 7.07
N ALA A 67 4.70 6.60 7.59
CA ALA A 67 4.75 5.70 8.74
C ALA A 67 4.20 6.36 10.02
N LEU A 68 4.57 7.62 10.28
CA LEU A 68 4.05 8.38 11.43
C LEU A 68 2.53 8.55 11.32
N GLU A 69 2.02 8.94 10.17
CA GLU A 69 0.58 9.12 9.93
C GLU A 69 -0.19 7.80 10.04
N ALA A 70 0.43 6.68 9.65
CA ALA A 70 -0.13 5.34 9.81
C ALA A 70 -0.29 4.96 11.30
N VAL A 71 0.75 5.20 12.12
CA VAL A 71 0.70 4.99 13.57
C VAL A 71 -0.38 5.86 14.21
N GLU A 72 -0.51 7.12 13.80
CA GLU A 72 -1.55 8.04 14.25
C GLU A 72 -2.97 7.53 13.99
N ARG A 73 -3.11 6.52 13.14
CA ARG A 73 -4.37 5.87 12.76
C ARG A 73 -4.47 4.41 13.18
N GLY A 74 -3.54 3.94 14.04
CA GLY A 74 -3.54 2.58 14.57
C GLY A 74 -3.06 1.50 13.60
N CYS A 75 -2.43 1.91 12.49
CA CYS A 75 -1.78 0.99 11.58
C CYS A 75 -0.36 0.68 12.09
N THR A 76 -0.02 -0.60 12.25
CA THR A 76 1.28 -1.06 12.76
C THR A 76 2.10 -1.79 11.72
N ALA A 77 1.51 -2.07 10.56
CA ALA A 77 2.20 -2.74 9.47
C ALA A 77 1.68 -2.25 8.10
N ILE A 78 2.60 -2.05 7.17
CA ILE A 78 2.32 -1.58 5.81
C ILE A 78 2.97 -2.54 4.80
N VAL A 79 2.26 -2.84 3.72
CA VAL A 79 2.83 -3.44 2.51
C VAL A 79 3.08 -2.33 1.52
N ASP A 80 4.35 -1.98 1.31
CA ASP A 80 4.76 -0.87 0.45
C ASP A 80 5.15 -1.34 -0.95
N HIS A 81 4.67 -0.60 -1.95
CA HIS A 81 5.07 -0.76 -3.34
C HIS A 81 5.78 0.50 -3.80
N HIS A 82 7.08 0.41 -3.98
CA HIS A 82 7.94 1.56 -4.23
C HIS A 82 8.35 1.68 -5.70
N GLU A 83 8.43 2.92 -6.20
CA GLU A 83 8.96 3.22 -7.51
C GLU A 83 9.74 4.54 -7.49
N SER A 84 10.99 4.53 -7.98
CA SER A 84 11.88 5.69 -8.04
C SER A 84 12.98 5.47 -9.08
N PRO A 85 12.71 5.63 -10.37
CA PRO A 85 13.66 5.27 -11.43
C PRO A 85 15.01 6.02 -11.38
N GLU A 86 15.03 7.21 -10.76
CA GLU A 86 16.26 8.00 -10.58
C GLU A 86 17.01 7.66 -9.28
N ALA A 87 16.45 6.81 -8.41
CA ALA A 87 17.02 6.44 -7.11
C ALA A 87 16.63 5.00 -6.71
N ILE A 88 16.94 4.02 -7.57
CA ILE A 88 16.51 2.61 -7.38
C ILE A 88 17.31 1.95 -6.26
N GLU A 89 18.64 1.90 -6.42
CA GLU A 89 19.55 1.17 -5.52
C GLU A 89 19.49 1.74 -4.09
N GLY A 90 19.20 0.87 -3.12
CA GLY A 90 19.10 1.22 -1.71
C GLY A 90 17.75 1.83 -1.29
N SER A 91 16.82 2.05 -2.23
CA SER A 91 15.51 2.67 -1.92
C SER A 91 14.70 1.86 -0.92
N LEU A 92 14.66 0.52 -1.06
CA LEU A 92 13.92 -0.36 -0.16
C LEU A 92 14.51 -0.36 1.26
N SER A 93 15.85 -0.33 1.38
CA SER A 93 16.50 -0.23 2.69
C SER A 93 16.19 1.12 3.38
N VAL A 94 16.18 2.22 2.63
CA VAL A 94 15.81 3.55 3.15
C VAL A 94 14.38 3.56 3.68
N ILE A 95 13.44 2.93 2.98
CA ILE A 95 12.04 2.80 3.41
C ILE A 95 11.94 1.95 4.68
N ALA A 96 12.60 0.78 4.69
CA ALA A 96 12.59 -0.12 5.83
C ALA A 96 13.15 0.56 7.08
N GLU A 97 14.30 1.23 7.00
CA GLU A 97 14.93 1.99 8.09
C GLU A 97 14.04 3.14 8.58
N ALA A 98 13.36 3.84 7.67
CA ALA A 98 12.43 4.92 8.01
C ALA A 98 11.24 4.40 8.83
N CYS A 99 10.63 3.31 8.40
CA CYS A 99 9.51 2.67 9.10
C CYS A 99 9.95 2.10 10.46
N GLU A 100 11.10 1.44 10.53
CA GLU A 100 11.69 0.93 11.79
C GLU A 100 11.96 2.07 12.78
N THR A 101 12.48 3.20 12.31
CA THR A 101 12.72 4.40 13.13
C THR A 101 11.44 4.89 13.80
N VAL A 102 10.33 4.90 13.06
CA VAL A 102 9.01 5.29 13.56
C VAL A 102 8.42 4.19 14.45
N GLY A 103 8.74 2.93 14.21
CA GLY A 103 8.36 1.78 15.02
C GLY A 103 7.26 0.91 14.39
N ILE A 104 7.05 0.98 13.08
CA ILE A 104 6.11 0.09 12.38
C ILE A 104 6.84 -0.91 11.48
N ARG A 105 6.17 -2.02 11.18
CA ARG A 105 6.65 -2.98 10.19
C ARG A 105 6.34 -2.52 8.79
N VAL A 106 7.26 -2.80 7.87
CA VAL A 106 7.00 -2.62 6.44
C VAL A 106 7.46 -3.85 5.67
N LEU A 107 6.59 -4.35 4.81
CA LEU A 107 6.92 -5.35 3.79
C LEU A 107 7.13 -4.59 2.49
N CYS A 108 8.39 -4.53 2.02
CA CYS A 108 8.79 -3.70 0.89
C CYS A 108 8.79 -4.47 -0.43
N SER A 109 8.49 -3.77 -1.52
CA SER A 109 8.71 -4.26 -2.88
C SER A 109 9.04 -3.10 -3.82
N TYR A 110 9.99 -3.31 -4.75
CA TYR A 110 10.26 -2.34 -5.81
C TYR A 110 9.43 -2.69 -7.04
N GLY A 111 8.61 -1.77 -7.51
CA GLY A 111 7.73 -1.91 -8.67
C GLY A 111 8.50 -1.88 -9.98
N VAL A 112 9.00 -3.05 -10.41
CA VAL A 112 9.75 -3.21 -11.66
C VAL A 112 8.89 -2.85 -12.87
N THR A 113 9.47 -2.13 -13.83
CA THR A 113 8.78 -1.70 -15.04
C THR A 113 9.78 -1.51 -16.20
N ASP A 114 9.36 -1.82 -17.42
CA ASP A 114 10.14 -1.59 -18.64
C ASP A 114 9.96 -0.17 -19.22
N ARG A 115 9.17 0.68 -18.57
CA ARG A 115 8.97 2.10 -18.99
C ARG A 115 10.27 2.90 -19.07
N HIS A 116 11.28 2.50 -18.29
CA HIS A 116 12.59 3.14 -18.23
C HIS A 116 13.66 2.35 -19.00
N GLY A 117 13.25 1.48 -19.92
CA GLY A 117 14.09 0.60 -20.72
C GLY A 117 14.64 -0.61 -19.95
N PRO A 118 15.35 -1.51 -20.65
CA PRO A 118 15.86 -2.76 -20.08
C PRO A 118 16.79 -2.57 -18.88
N ASP A 119 17.60 -1.52 -18.89
CA ASP A 119 18.51 -1.20 -17.78
C ASP A 119 17.72 -0.80 -16.51
N GLY A 120 16.59 -0.09 -16.68
CA GLY A 120 15.69 0.29 -15.58
C GLY A 120 15.03 -0.93 -14.96
N ALA A 121 14.45 -1.80 -15.79
CA ALA A 121 13.84 -3.05 -15.35
C ALA A 121 14.86 -3.94 -14.61
N LYS A 122 16.05 -4.12 -15.19
CA LYS A 122 17.12 -4.88 -14.55
C LYS A 122 17.50 -4.33 -13.18
N LYS A 123 17.70 -3.02 -13.04
CA LYS A 123 18.03 -2.39 -11.75
C LYS A 123 16.91 -2.59 -10.71
N GLY A 124 15.64 -2.52 -11.12
CA GLY A 124 14.50 -2.78 -10.23
C GLY A 124 14.46 -4.23 -9.76
N LEU A 125 14.74 -5.21 -10.64
CA LEU A 125 14.89 -6.62 -10.28
C LEU A 125 16.07 -6.83 -9.32
N ASP A 126 17.22 -6.20 -9.61
CA ASP A 126 18.41 -6.27 -8.78
C ASP A 126 18.15 -5.66 -7.39
N GLU A 127 17.36 -4.58 -7.26
CA GLU A 127 17.01 -3.98 -5.96
C GLU A 127 16.12 -4.90 -5.12
N ASN A 128 15.08 -5.51 -5.71
CA ASN A 128 14.26 -6.51 -5.01
C ASN A 128 15.15 -7.67 -4.51
N ARG A 129 16.01 -8.21 -5.39
CA ARG A 129 16.93 -9.30 -5.04
C ARG A 129 17.88 -8.89 -3.92
N ARG A 130 18.58 -7.74 -4.07
CA ARG A 130 19.52 -7.22 -3.07
C ARG A 130 18.88 -7.11 -1.70
N PHE A 131 17.68 -6.50 -1.62
CA PHE A 131 16.97 -6.29 -0.38
C PHE A 131 16.60 -7.61 0.31
N LEU A 132 16.16 -8.62 -0.47
CA LEU A 132 15.84 -9.95 0.05
C LEU A 132 17.12 -10.71 0.47
N GLU A 133 18.24 -10.61 -0.28
CA GLU A 133 19.53 -11.20 0.08
C GLU A 133 20.08 -10.63 1.40
N GLU A 134 19.82 -9.36 1.69
CA GLU A 134 20.18 -8.70 2.96
C GLU A 134 19.24 -9.05 4.12
N GLY A 135 18.23 -9.89 3.89
CA GLY A 135 17.26 -10.33 4.91
C GLY A 135 16.12 -9.34 5.14
N GLY A 136 15.91 -8.40 4.23
CA GLY A 136 14.80 -7.46 4.29
C GLY A 136 13.44 -8.17 4.18
N LEU A 137 12.45 -7.70 4.93
CA LEU A 137 11.08 -8.17 4.84
C LEU A 137 10.46 -7.63 3.54
N GLY A 138 10.31 -8.50 2.53
CA GLY A 138 9.92 -8.04 1.20
C GLY A 138 9.21 -9.06 0.34
N MET A 139 8.69 -8.57 -0.77
CA MET A 139 8.17 -9.31 -1.92
C MET A 139 8.88 -8.81 -3.18
N VAL A 140 8.68 -9.49 -4.32
CA VAL A 140 9.13 -8.94 -5.60
C VAL A 140 8.01 -8.10 -6.19
N GLY A 141 8.28 -6.82 -6.44
CA GLY A 141 7.33 -5.89 -7.04
C GLY A 141 7.36 -5.94 -8.57
N LEU A 142 6.19 -5.98 -9.19
CA LEU A 142 5.97 -5.62 -10.60
C LEU A 142 5.01 -4.44 -10.64
N HIS A 143 5.30 -3.40 -11.42
CA HIS A 143 4.38 -2.27 -11.49
C HIS A 143 2.99 -2.73 -11.97
N ALA A 144 2.89 -3.20 -13.19
CA ALA A 144 1.66 -3.80 -13.74
C ALA A 144 2.00 -4.64 -14.97
N SER A 145 1.10 -5.55 -15.37
CA SER A 145 1.38 -6.42 -16.51
C SER A 145 1.62 -5.64 -17.80
N PHE A 146 0.88 -4.58 -18.04
CA PHE A 146 0.99 -3.78 -19.29
C PHE A 146 2.23 -2.87 -19.36
N THR A 147 2.99 -2.77 -18.28
CA THR A 147 4.23 -1.97 -18.22
C THR A 147 5.50 -2.81 -18.10
N CYS A 148 5.35 -4.12 -18.17
CA CYS A 148 6.47 -5.07 -18.10
C CYS A 148 6.49 -5.95 -19.36
N GLU A 149 7.67 -6.23 -19.88
CA GLU A 149 7.88 -7.26 -20.90
C GLU A 149 7.74 -8.67 -20.29
N ASP A 150 7.54 -9.69 -21.11
CA ASP A 150 7.36 -11.07 -20.61
C ASP A 150 8.61 -11.56 -19.90
N GLU A 151 9.80 -11.26 -20.41
CA GLU A 151 11.08 -11.62 -19.81
C GLU A 151 11.27 -10.96 -18.42
N THR A 152 10.75 -9.76 -18.24
CA THR A 152 10.78 -9.05 -16.93
C THR A 152 9.87 -9.74 -15.93
N ILE A 153 8.65 -10.13 -16.36
CA ILE A 153 7.72 -10.89 -15.52
C ILE A 153 8.34 -12.22 -15.11
N GLU A 154 8.89 -13.00 -16.06
CA GLU A 154 9.53 -14.28 -15.79
C GLU A 154 10.69 -14.13 -14.79
N SER A 155 11.56 -13.14 -14.99
CA SER A 155 12.68 -12.86 -14.08
C SER A 155 12.21 -12.49 -12.66
N ALA A 156 11.13 -11.72 -12.53
CA ALA A 156 10.55 -11.38 -11.23
C ALA A 156 10.00 -12.64 -10.52
N VAL A 157 9.33 -13.52 -11.27
CA VAL A 157 8.83 -14.80 -10.74
C VAL A 157 9.98 -15.69 -10.27
N GLU A 158 11.05 -15.82 -11.06
CA GLU A 158 12.23 -16.59 -10.68
C GLU A 158 12.89 -16.07 -9.39
N ILE A 159 12.99 -14.75 -9.23
CA ILE A 159 13.49 -14.16 -7.99
C ILE A 159 12.55 -14.51 -6.83
N ALA A 160 11.25 -14.30 -6.98
CA ALA A 160 10.28 -14.57 -5.93
C ALA A 160 10.32 -16.05 -5.49
N GLU A 161 10.43 -16.98 -6.44
CA GLU A 161 10.58 -18.41 -6.16
C GLU A 161 11.89 -18.74 -5.42
N SER A 162 13.00 -18.07 -5.79
CA SER A 162 14.30 -18.35 -5.18
C SER A 162 14.38 -17.95 -3.71
N PHE A 163 13.56 -16.97 -3.28
CA PHE A 163 13.46 -16.50 -1.90
C PHE A 163 12.21 -17.01 -1.16
N ASP A 164 11.36 -17.82 -1.81
CA ASP A 164 10.08 -18.30 -1.27
C ASP A 164 9.16 -17.15 -0.84
N VAL A 165 9.15 -16.05 -1.60
CA VAL A 165 8.27 -14.88 -1.41
C VAL A 165 7.24 -14.78 -2.53
N GLY A 166 6.23 -13.92 -2.34
CA GLY A 166 5.23 -13.65 -3.37
C GLY A 166 5.65 -12.52 -4.33
N VAL A 167 4.81 -12.28 -5.33
CA VAL A 167 4.86 -11.11 -6.20
C VAL A 167 3.75 -10.14 -5.82
N HIS A 168 4.06 -8.85 -5.80
CA HIS A 168 3.16 -7.74 -5.52
C HIS A 168 2.97 -6.92 -6.80
N VAL A 169 1.77 -6.92 -7.38
CA VAL A 169 1.53 -6.39 -8.73
C VAL A 169 0.15 -5.73 -8.86
N HIS A 170 0.08 -4.55 -9.50
CA HIS A 170 -1.19 -3.95 -9.91
C HIS A 170 -1.77 -4.73 -11.08
N VAL A 171 -3.06 -5.06 -10.98
CA VAL A 171 -3.75 -5.93 -11.94
C VAL A 171 -5.11 -5.34 -12.31
N ALA A 172 -5.29 -5.10 -13.58
CA ALA A 172 -6.57 -4.68 -14.13
C ALA A 172 -7.23 -3.51 -13.37
N GLU A 173 -6.42 -2.54 -12.93
CA GLU A 173 -6.92 -1.31 -12.32
C GLU A 173 -7.67 -0.48 -13.35
N GLY A 174 -7.10 -0.30 -14.54
CA GLY A 174 -7.73 0.34 -15.69
C GLY A 174 -7.90 -0.63 -16.85
N ALA A 175 -8.76 -0.27 -17.80
CA ALA A 175 -9.02 -1.08 -19.00
C ALA A 175 -7.78 -1.28 -19.88
N VAL A 176 -6.73 -0.47 -19.72
CA VAL A 176 -5.45 -0.60 -20.41
C VAL A 176 -4.76 -1.93 -20.09
N ASP A 177 -5.00 -2.49 -18.89
CA ASP A 177 -4.41 -3.76 -18.46
C ASP A 177 -5.28 -5.00 -18.78
N ALA A 178 -5.94 -5.00 -19.92
CA ALA A 178 -6.82 -6.09 -20.35
C ALA A 178 -6.10 -7.43 -20.54
N SER A 179 -4.78 -7.43 -20.73
CA SER A 179 -3.96 -8.65 -20.90
C SER A 179 -3.47 -9.27 -19.59
N ALA A 180 -3.70 -8.64 -18.45
CA ALA A 180 -3.14 -9.05 -17.16
C ALA A 180 -3.35 -10.54 -16.85
N VAL A 181 -4.58 -11.04 -17.02
CA VAL A 181 -4.90 -12.45 -16.73
C VAL A 181 -4.11 -13.40 -17.61
N SER A 182 -4.05 -13.14 -18.93
CA SER A 182 -3.35 -14.03 -19.88
C SER A 182 -1.84 -14.08 -19.64
N ARG A 183 -1.27 -13.02 -19.07
CA ARG A 183 0.18 -12.91 -18.82
C ARG A 183 0.60 -13.41 -17.45
N LEU A 184 -0.28 -13.31 -16.43
CA LEU A 184 0.07 -13.57 -15.03
C LEU A 184 -0.49 -14.89 -14.48
N LYS A 185 -1.56 -15.44 -15.10
CA LYS A 185 -2.33 -16.55 -14.54
C LYS A 185 -1.48 -17.79 -14.24
N ASP A 186 -0.61 -18.17 -15.16
CA ASP A 186 0.18 -19.40 -15.04
C ASP A 186 1.32 -19.26 -14.01
N TYR A 187 1.70 -18.04 -13.66
CA TYR A 187 2.73 -17.74 -12.65
C TYR A 187 2.14 -17.49 -11.26
N SER A 188 0.90 -17.00 -11.17
CA SER A 188 0.33 -16.55 -9.90
C SER A 188 0.21 -17.67 -8.86
N LYS A 189 0.57 -17.38 -7.61
CA LYS A 189 0.56 -18.28 -6.45
C LYS A 189 -0.25 -17.69 -5.29
N ASP A 190 -0.54 -18.52 -4.29
CA ASP A 190 -1.37 -18.15 -3.16
C ASP A 190 -0.73 -17.04 -2.29
N ASN A 191 0.60 -16.90 -2.34
CA ASN A 191 1.35 -15.84 -1.65
C ASN A 191 1.50 -14.53 -2.45
N TRP A 192 0.85 -14.40 -3.61
CA TRP A 192 0.86 -13.17 -4.40
C TRP A 192 -0.13 -12.14 -3.85
N LEU A 193 0.15 -10.86 -4.09
CA LEU A 193 -0.78 -9.75 -3.89
C LEU A 193 -1.21 -9.18 -5.23
N ILE A 194 -2.50 -9.31 -5.50
CA ILE A 194 -3.19 -8.86 -6.73
C ILE A 194 -3.89 -7.55 -6.39
N ILE A 195 -3.35 -6.43 -6.85
CA ILE A 195 -3.83 -5.12 -6.42
C ILE A 195 -4.92 -4.60 -7.37
N HIS A 196 -5.97 -4.02 -6.80
CA HIS A 196 -7.16 -3.42 -7.43
C HIS A 196 -8.16 -4.43 -8.00
N GLY A 197 -7.84 -5.13 -9.08
CA GLY A 197 -8.74 -6.08 -9.73
C GLY A 197 -10.06 -5.51 -10.29
N VAL A 198 -10.11 -4.19 -10.58
CA VAL A 198 -11.35 -3.50 -10.96
C VAL A 198 -11.98 -4.08 -12.21
N HIS A 199 -11.17 -4.35 -13.24
CA HIS A 199 -11.60 -4.84 -14.55
C HIS A 199 -11.38 -6.36 -14.74
N LEU A 200 -11.13 -7.11 -13.66
CA LEU A 200 -11.05 -8.57 -13.73
C LEU A 200 -12.42 -9.18 -13.98
N GLU A 201 -12.46 -10.27 -14.73
CA GLU A 201 -13.66 -11.12 -14.86
C GLU A 201 -13.84 -11.99 -13.60
N ASP A 202 -15.09 -12.43 -13.31
CA ASP A 202 -15.43 -13.17 -12.07
C ASP A 202 -14.57 -14.43 -11.88
N ASN A 203 -14.27 -15.14 -12.96
CA ASN A 203 -13.50 -16.38 -12.96
C ASN A 203 -12.12 -16.23 -13.60
N HIS A 204 -11.41 -15.14 -13.28
CA HIS A 204 -10.11 -14.80 -13.89
C HIS A 204 -9.02 -15.87 -13.64
N GLY A 205 -9.10 -16.61 -12.53
CA GLY A 205 -8.19 -17.72 -12.20
C GLY A 205 -6.79 -17.32 -11.74
N LEU A 206 -6.54 -16.02 -11.47
CA LEU A 206 -5.34 -15.58 -10.75
C LEU A 206 -5.43 -16.05 -9.30
N LYS A 207 -4.32 -16.54 -8.76
CA LYS A 207 -4.16 -16.91 -7.35
C LYS A 207 -3.58 -15.76 -6.55
N GLY A 208 -3.76 -15.81 -5.23
CA GLY A 208 -3.25 -14.80 -4.30
C GLY A 208 -4.35 -14.01 -3.61
N THR A 209 -3.95 -13.12 -2.72
CA THR A 209 -4.86 -12.18 -2.04
C THR A 209 -5.14 -10.99 -2.95
N LEU A 210 -6.41 -10.68 -3.17
CA LEU A 210 -6.79 -9.45 -3.88
C LEU A 210 -6.88 -8.30 -2.88
N VAL A 211 -6.15 -7.23 -3.16
CA VAL A 211 -6.15 -6.04 -2.31
C VAL A 211 -7.03 -4.96 -2.92
N HIS A 212 -8.12 -4.65 -2.24
CA HIS A 212 -9.08 -3.62 -2.63
C HIS A 212 -8.69 -2.26 -2.04
N ASN A 213 -8.62 -1.23 -2.89
CA ASN A 213 -8.24 0.14 -2.53
C ASN A 213 -9.40 1.08 -2.84
N PRO A 214 -10.47 1.12 -2.02
CA PRO A 214 -11.73 1.76 -2.39
C PRO A 214 -11.58 3.26 -2.66
N ARG A 215 -10.87 4.00 -1.81
CA ARG A 215 -10.66 5.44 -1.97
C ARG A 215 -9.89 5.76 -3.25
N SER A 216 -8.80 5.04 -3.51
CA SER A 216 -7.98 5.25 -4.69
C SER A 216 -8.76 4.94 -5.98
N ASN A 217 -9.45 3.80 -6.02
CA ASN A 217 -10.26 3.44 -7.18
C ASN A 217 -11.32 4.50 -7.51
N MET A 218 -11.96 5.08 -6.50
CA MET A 218 -12.91 6.19 -6.67
C MET A 218 -12.20 7.47 -7.13
N ASN A 219 -11.06 7.82 -6.52
CA ASN A 219 -10.30 9.02 -6.86
C ASN A 219 -9.79 9.00 -8.30
N ASN A 220 -9.34 7.83 -8.77
CA ASN A 220 -8.84 7.63 -10.13
C ASN A 220 -9.96 7.36 -11.15
N SER A 221 -11.23 7.34 -10.71
CA SER A 221 -12.40 7.06 -11.58
C SER A 221 -12.31 5.75 -12.36
N VAL A 222 -11.60 4.74 -11.83
CA VAL A 222 -11.39 3.45 -12.51
C VAL A 222 -12.59 2.50 -12.35
N GLY A 223 -13.47 2.74 -11.39
CA GLY A 223 -14.69 1.96 -11.16
C GLY A 223 -14.71 1.25 -9.82
N TYR A 224 -15.56 0.22 -9.74
CA TYR A 224 -15.72 -0.59 -8.52
C TYR A 224 -15.38 -2.05 -8.80
N ALA A 225 -14.38 -2.56 -8.10
CA ALA A 225 -13.94 -3.94 -8.24
C ALA A 225 -15.02 -4.96 -7.83
N ASN A 226 -15.95 -4.56 -6.94
CA ASN A 226 -16.96 -5.47 -6.37
C ASN A 226 -16.34 -6.77 -5.83
N PRO A 227 -15.50 -6.70 -4.77
CA PRO A 227 -14.63 -7.82 -4.38
C PRO A 227 -15.34 -9.12 -4.04
N VAL A 228 -16.61 -9.06 -3.62
CA VAL A 228 -17.42 -10.27 -3.26
C VAL A 228 -17.66 -11.24 -4.42
N ARG A 229 -17.43 -10.80 -5.66
CA ARG A 229 -17.57 -11.66 -6.85
C ARG A 229 -16.39 -12.60 -7.08
N PHE A 230 -15.28 -12.40 -6.37
CA PHE A 230 -14.07 -13.18 -6.51
C PHE A 230 -13.97 -14.31 -5.48
N ASN A 231 -13.28 -15.37 -5.83
CA ASN A 231 -12.96 -16.47 -4.93
C ASN A 231 -11.68 -16.23 -4.12
N ASN A 232 -10.95 -15.16 -4.39
CA ASN A 232 -9.74 -14.78 -3.69
C ASN A 232 -10.06 -14.31 -2.26
N GLU A 233 -9.10 -14.50 -1.34
CA GLU A 233 -9.14 -13.72 -0.11
C GLU A 233 -9.00 -12.24 -0.45
N ILE A 234 -9.78 -11.39 0.22
CA ILE A 234 -9.77 -9.94 0.00
C ILE A 234 -9.12 -9.27 1.19
N ALA A 235 -8.19 -8.36 0.95
CA ALA A 235 -7.65 -7.44 1.95
C ALA A 235 -7.89 -5.98 1.55
N LEU A 236 -7.70 -5.03 2.47
CA LEU A 236 -7.81 -3.60 2.21
C LEU A 236 -6.43 -2.93 2.18
N GLY A 237 -6.26 -2.04 1.23
CA GLY A 237 -5.12 -1.12 1.14
C GLY A 237 -5.58 0.30 0.88
N THR A 238 -4.69 1.26 1.06
CA THR A 238 -4.96 2.69 0.80
C THR A 238 -4.47 3.13 -0.57
N ASP A 239 -3.57 2.36 -1.19
CA ASP A 239 -2.82 2.79 -2.37
C ASP A 239 -1.99 4.05 -2.05
N GLY A 240 -1.93 5.06 -2.88
CA GLY A 240 -1.21 6.29 -2.58
C GLY A 240 -1.90 7.17 -1.52
N ILE A 241 -1.10 7.89 -0.76
CA ILE A 241 -1.46 8.99 0.15
C ILE A 241 -2.37 8.60 1.33
N GLY A 242 -1.74 8.37 2.47
CA GLY A 242 -2.39 8.11 3.76
C GLY A 242 -2.65 6.64 4.04
N ALA A 243 -2.66 6.26 5.31
CA ALA A 243 -2.84 4.89 5.79
C ALA A 243 -3.94 4.81 6.87
N ASP A 244 -5.04 5.54 6.73
CA ASP A 244 -6.20 5.43 7.62
C ASP A 244 -7.07 4.25 7.23
N MET A 245 -6.78 3.09 7.84
CA MET A 245 -7.48 1.84 7.53
C MET A 245 -8.93 1.81 8.02
N LEU A 246 -9.31 2.60 9.02
CA LEU A 246 -10.72 2.74 9.41
C LEU A 246 -11.50 3.60 8.39
N GLU A 247 -10.86 4.55 7.75
CA GLU A 247 -11.46 5.28 6.62
C GLU A 247 -11.68 4.34 5.44
N GLU A 248 -10.67 3.55 5.05
CA GLU A 248 -10.78 2.57 3.96
C GLU A 248 -11.88 1.53 4.25
N PHE A 249 -11.99 1.06 5.49
CA PHE A 249 -13.09 0.18 5.92
C PHE A 249 -14.46 0.81 5.68
N ARG A 250 -14.65 2.08 6.08
CA ARG A 250 -15.94 2.79 5.89
C ARG A 250 -16.24 2.99 4.40
N LEU A 251 -15.24 3.35 3.61
CA LEU A 251 -15.40 3.53 2.16
C LEU A 251 -15.67 2.19 1.46
N ALA A 252 -14.98 1.12 1.85
CA ALA A 252 -15.21 -0.23 1.35
C ALA A 252 -16.67 -0.66 1.61
N TYR A 253 -17.15 -0.48 2.85
CA TYR A 253 -18.54 -0.77 3.19
C TYR A 253 -19.52 0.10 2.41
N ALA A 254 -19.34 1.42 2.40
CA ALA A 254 -20.24 2.34 1.71
C ALA A 254 -20.33 2.02 0.21
N ARG A 255 -19.20 1.74 -0.43
CA ARG A 255 -19.13 1.39 -1.84
C ARG A 255 -19.77 0.03 -2.14
N HIS A 256 -19.58 -0.95 -1.24
CA HIS A 256 -20.26 -2.25 -1.34
C HIS A 256 -21.76 -2.08 -1.18
N ARG A 257 -22.19 -1.33 -0.16
CA ARG A 257 -23.61 -1.08 0.13
C ARG A 257 -24.34 -0.34 -0.98
N GLU A 258 -23.67 0.53 -1.71
CA GLU A 258 -24.22 1.22 -2.87
C GLU A 258 -24.60 0.22 -3.99
N SER A 259 -23.85 -0.87 -4.14
CA SER A 259 -24.06 -1.89 -5.18
C SER A 259 -24.92 -3.07 -4.71
N ASP A 260 -24.96 -3.36 -3.39
CA ASP A 260 -25.69 -4.48 -2.82
C ASP A 260 -26.41 -4.08 -1.52
N ILE A 261 -27.74 -4.10 -1.54
CA ILE A 261 -28.56 -3.78 -0.37
C ILE A 261 -28.39 -4.78 0.79
N ALA A 262 -27.85 -5.96 0.54
CA ALA A 262 -27.57 -6.97 1.58
C ALA A 262 -26.17 -6.81 2.20
N ALA A 263 -25.32 -5.91 1.67
CA ALA A 263 -23.98 -5.70 2.20
C ALA A 263 -23.99 -5.29 3.67
N SER A 264 -23.06 -5.83 4.43
CA SER A 264 -22.91 -5.56 5.86
C SER A 264 -21.51 -5.01 6.19
N PRO A 265 -21.36 -4.22 7.27
CA PRO A 265 -20.05 -3.76 7.73
C PRO A 265 -19.10 -4.89 8.09
N GLU A 266 -19.59 -6.02 8.58
CA GLU A 266 -18.79 -7.19 8.94
C GLU A 266 -18.01 -7.74 7.73
N THR A 267 -18.61 -7.67 6.53
CA THR A 267 -17.92 -8.07 5.30
C THR A 267 -16.68 -7.21 5.05
N ALA A 268 -16.82 -5.89 5.10
CA ALA A 268 -15.70 -4.97 4.92
C ALA A 268 -14.69 -5.04 6.07
N TRP A 269 -15.16 -5.31 7.30
CA TRP A 269 -14.29 -5.57 8.44
C TRP A 269 -13.47 -6.85 8.26
N GLY A 270 -14.09 -7.91 7.72
CA GLY A 270 -13.37 -9.12 7.33
C GLY A 270 -12.26 -8.85 6.31
N TRP A 271 -12.51 -7.97 5.33
CA TRP A 271 -11.46 -7.55 4.39
C TRP A 271 -10.32 -6.79 5.07
N LEU A 272 -10.62 -5.92 6.03
CA LEU A 272 -9.62 -5.23 6.82
C LEU A 272 -8.76 -6.21 7.62
N THR A 273 -9.40 -7.15 8.34
CA THR A 273 -8.71 -8.10 9.20
C THR A 273 -7.95 -9.20 8.43
N ASN A 274 -8.27 -9.43 7.16
CA ASN A 274 -7.47 -10.32 6.31
C ASN A 274 -6.04 -9.81 6.06
N GLY A 275 -5.74 -8.55 6.35
CA GLY A 275 -4.35 -8.05 6.40
C GLY A 275 -3.44 -8.88 7.32
N TYR A 276 -3.97 -9.50 8.37
CA TYR A 276 -3.21 -10.39 9.26
C TYR A 276 -2.75 -11.70 8.61
N ARG A 277 -3.29 -12.06 7.45
CA ARG A 277 -2.78 -13.20 6.66
C ARG A 277 -1.50 -12.84 5.91
N ILE A 278 -1.31 -11.54 5.63
CA ILE A 278 -0.14 -11.01 4.91
C ILE A 278 0.98 -10.71 5.92
N ILE A 279 0.66 -10.05 7.04
CA ILE A 279 1.60 -9.74 8.12
C ILE A 279 0.99 -10.23 9.46
N PRO A 280 1.14 -11.53 9.77
CA PRO A 280 0.54 -12.13 10.98
C PRO A 280 1.11 -11.54 12.28
N GLU A 281 2.31 -10.99 12.25
CA GLU A 281 2.97 -10.37 13.41
C GLU A 281 2.17 -9.16 13.94
N ALA A 282 1.36 -8.51 13.13
CA ALA A 282 0.48 -7.43 13.57
C ALA A 282 -0.57 -7.87 14.62
N MET A 283 -0.84 -9.18 14.72
CA MET A 283 -1.67 -9.74 15.79
C MET A 283 -0.95 -9.79 17.17
N ASN A 284 0.34 -9.50 17.21
CA ASN A 284 1.07 -9.32 18.46
C ASN A 284 1.07 -7.85 18.94
N ASP A 285 0.57 -6.95 18.11
CA ASP A 285 0.45 -5.53 18.40
C ASP A 285 -0.93 -5.23 19.00
N ARG A 286 -1.03 -4.10 19.69
CA ARG A 286 -2.27 -3.68 20.33
C ARG A 286 -2.52 -2.19 20.08
N VAL A 287 -3.76 -1.86 19.76
CA VAL A 287 -4.23 -0.48 19.63
C VAL A 287 -5.38 -0.28 20.59
N VAL A 288 -5.27 0.72 21.47
CA VAL A 288 -6.35 1.19 22.34
C VAL A 288 -6.98 2.43 21.71
N TRP A 289 -8.29 2.40 21.54
CA TRP A 289 -9.05 3.44 20.85
C TRP A 289 -9.79 4.37 21.83
N ASN A 290 -10.01 5.60 21.43
CA ASN A 290 -10.85 6.57 22.15
C ASN A 290 -12.37 6.28 22.00
N TYR A 291 -12.72 5.13 21.49
CA TYR A 291 -14.08 4.70 21.22
C TYR A 291 -14.41 3.45 22.05
N PRO A 292 -15.60 3.37 22.68
CA PRO A 292 -15.86 2.35 23.70
C PRO A 292 -16.05 0.92 23.16
N ASN A 293 -16.36 0.79 21.84
CA ASN A 293 -16.63 -0.49 21.23
C ASN A 293 -16.16 -0.51 19.78
N MET A 294 -15.28 -1.43 19.41
CA MET A 294 -14.76 -1.60 18.05
C MET A 294 -15.64 -2.53 17.21
N ASP A 295 -16.96 -2.48 17.42
CA ASP A 295 -17.96 -3.20 16.63
C ASP A 295 -18.07 -2.62 15.21
N PRO A 296 -18.06 -3.45 14.13
CA PRO A 296 -18.11 -2.97 12.75
C PRO A 296 -19.31 -2.10 12.41
N TRP A 297 -20.51 -2.42 12.99
CA TRP A 297 -21.71 -1.59 12.76
C TRP A 297 -21.62 -0.21 13.39
N GLU A 298 -21.03 -0.13 14.58
CA GLU A 298 -20.79 1.16 15.21
C GLU A 298 -19.74 1.95 14.45
N LEU A 299 -18.62 1.31 14.08
CA LEU A 299 -17.50 1.95 13.38
C LEU A 299 -17.85 2.44 11.97
N ALA A 300 -18.76 1.75 11.27
CA ALA A 300 -19.20 2.15 9.93
C ALA A 300 -19.86 3.52 9.90
N PHE A 301 -20.45 3.96 11.03
CA PHE A 301 -21.18 5.22 11.15
C PHE A 301 -20.56 6.21 12.15
N SER A 302 -19.40 5.85 12.74
CA SER A 302 -18.71 6.70 13.71
C SER A 302 -17.60 7.52 13.06
N THR A 303 -17.35 8.71 13.59
CA THR A 303 -16.24 9.58 13.19
C THR A 303 -15.38 9.94 14.40
N GLY A 304 -14.13 10.38 14.16
CA GLY A 304 -13.24 10.79 15.25
C GLY A 304 -12.73 9.62 16.10
N VAL A 305 -12.80 8.40 15.58
CA VAL A 305 -12.19 7.23 16.20
C VAL A 305 -10.68 7.29 15.95
N ASN A 306 -9.91 7.47 17.04
CA ASN A 306 -8.46 7.61 16.97
C ASN A 306 -7.80 6.74 18.06
N PRO A 307 -6.58 6.25 17.84
CA PRO A 307 -5.85 5.55 18.88
C PRO A 307 -5.46 6.48 20.04
N ILE A 308 -5.65 6.00 21.24
CA ILE A 308 -5.10 6.59 22.47
C ILE A 308 -3.68 6.08 22.69
N GLU A 309 -3.46 4.78 22.39
CA GLU A 309 -2.19 4.10 22.53
C GLU A 309 -2.01 3.10 21.38
N VAL A 310 -0.80 3.02 20.84
CA VAL A 310 -0.37 1.98 19.90
C VAL A 310 0.87 1.31 20.47
N MET A 311 0.81 0.00 20.58
CA MET A 311 1.90 -0.86 21.04
C MET A 311 2.31 -1.82 19.93
N VAL A 312 3.60 -1.85 19.60
CA VAL A 312 4.22 -2.78 18.65
C VAL A 312 5.25 -3.59 19.39
N GLU A 313 5.17 -4.93 19.31
CA GLU A 313 6.11 -5.85 19.99
C GLU A 313 6.36 -5.51 21.46
N GLN A 314 5.29 -5.17 22.20
CA GLN A 314 5.32 -4.77 23.61
C GLN A 314 5.96 -3.39 23.90
N GLU A 315 6.35 -2.64 22.88
CA GLU A 315 6.79 -1.25 22.99
C GLU A 315 5.65 -0.29 22.64
N ILE A 316 5.34 0.66 23.53
CA ILE A 316 4.40 1.73 23.23
C ILE A 316 5.10 2.73 22.32
N ILE A 317 4.65 2.84 21.06
CA ILE A 317 5.21 3.73 20.05
C ILE A 317 4.39 5.01 19.84
N TRP A 318 3.15 5.03 20.35
CA TRP A 318 2.24 6.16 20.30
C TRP A 318 1.40 6.21 21.58
N ALA A 319 1.37 7.36 22.24
CA ALA A 319 0.52 7.58 23.41
C ALA A 319 0.19 9.07 23.56
N ASN A 320 -1.00 9.37 24.08
CA ASN A 320 -1.44 10.73 24.39
C ASN A 320 -1.33 11.72 23.18
N GLY A 321 -1.52 11.22 21.97
CA GLY A 321 -1.50 12.04 20.76
C GLY A 321 -0.09 12.38 20.25
N THR A 322 0.95 11.64 20.68
CA THR A 322 2.32 11.85 20.23
C THR A 322 3.09 10.53 20.11
N SER A 323 4.08 10.48 19.21
CA SER A 323 5.03 9.37 19.17
C SER A 323 5.95 9.39 20.38
N THR A 324 6.29 8.18 20.86
CA THR A 324 7.27 7.98 21.93
C THR A 324 8.68 7.71 21.40
N ARG A 325 8.81 7.46 20.08
CA ARG A 325 10.08 7.09 19.43
C ARG A 325 10.73 8.24 18.69
N VAL A 326 9.93 9.13 18.09
CA VAL A 326 10.40 10.18 17.19
C VAL A 326 9.77 11.53 17.50
N ASP A 327 10.45 12.61 17.11
CA ASP A 327 9.85 13.95 17.13
C ASP A 327 8.96 14.14 15.89
N ALA A 328 7.66 14.04 16.08
CA ALA A 328 6.67 14.20 15.01
C ALA A 328 6.75 15.57 14.32
N ASN A 329 7.15 16.65 15.03
CA ASN A 329 7.28 17.97 14.46
C ASN A 329 8.53 18.06 13.57
N GLU A 330 9.63 17.42 13.96
CA GLU A 330 10.82 17.33 13.11
C GLU A 330 10.51 16.60 11.82
N ILE A 331 9.86 15.42 11.90
CA ILE A 331 9.46 14.65 10.70
C ILE A 331 8.61 15.50 9.77
N ARG A 332 7.57 16.17 10.28
CA ARG A 332 6.70 17.03 9.47
C ARG A 332 7.44 18.19 8.85
N ALA A 333 8.36 18.82 9.57
CA ALA A 333 9.17 19.93 9.07
C ALA A 333 10.11 19.47 7.94
N LYS A 334 10.80 18.34 8.14
CA LYS A 334 11.69 17.75 7.12
C LYS A 334 10.94 17.26 5.89
N ALA A 335 9.82 16.58 6.08
CA ALA A 335 8.95 16.16 4.99
C ALA A 335 8.45 17.37 4.17
N ALA A 336 8.04 18.46 4.83
CA ALA A 336 7.63 19.69 4.15
C ALA A 336 8.79 20.36 3.38
N GLU A 337 10.03 20.27 3.87
CA GLU A 337 11.23 20.73 3.15
C GLU A 337 11.44 19.86 1.89
N GLN A 338 11.38 18.54 2.01
CA GLN A 338 11.57 17.63 0.89
C GLN A 338 10.43 17.73 -0.13
N ALA A 339 9.18 17.88 0.31
CA ALA A 339 8.05 18.11 -0.59
C ALA A 339 8.29 19.31 -1.51
N LYS A 340 8.84 20.43 -1.00
CA LYS A 340 9.19 21.60 -1.84
C LYS A 340 10.25 21.25 -2.90
N LYS A 341 11.24 20.42 -2.56
CA LYS A 341 12.29 20.00 -3.51
C LYS A 341 11.71 19.07 -4.57
N VAL A 342 10.88 18.09 -4.18
CA VAL A 342 10.17 17.19 -5.09
C VAL A 342 9.28 17.99 -6.04
N HIS A 343 8.48 18.92 -5.51
CA HIS A 343 7.59 19.76 -6.31
C HIS A 343 8.36 20.67 -7.29
N ALA A 344 9.54 21.15 -6.91
CA ALA A 344 10.41 21.91 -7.82
C ALA A 344 10.92 21.02 -8.97
N ARG A 345 11.41 19.81 -8.66
CA ARG A 345 11.83 18.84 -9.69
C ARG A 345 10.69 18.44 -10.63
N LEU A 346 9.47 18.25 -10.09
CA LEU A 346 8.29 17.97 -10.91
C LEU A 346 8.02 19.04 -11.98
N ALA A 347 8.32 20.30 -11.70
CA ALA A 347 8.14 21.38 -12.66
C ALA A 347 9.15 21.33 -13.83
N GLU A 348 10.26 20.63 -13.66
CA GLU A 348 11.32 20.47 -14.67
C GLU A 348 11.13 19.18 -15.52
N ILE A 349 10.33 18.21 -15.02
CA ILE A 349 10.02 16.95 -15.70
C ILE A 349 8.89 17.21 -16.71
N VAL A 350 9.18 17.05 -18.00
CA VAL A 350 8.24 17.20 -19.11
C VAL A 350 7.50 15.89 -19.34
#